data_61100e7cd6c879bd3d32c20cfb2983b6
#
_entry.id   61100e7cd6c879bd3d32c20cfb2983b6
#
_cell.length_a   1.000
_cell.length_b   1.000
_cell.length_c   1.000
_cell.angle_alpha   90.00
_cell.angle_beta   90.00
_cell.angle_gamma   90.00
#
_symmetry.space_group_name_H-M   'P 1'
#
loop_
_entity.id
_entity.type
_entity.pdbx_description
1 polymer ?
#
loop_
_entity_poly.entity_id
_entity_poly.type
_entity_poly.pdbx_seq_one_letter_code
_entity_poly.pdbx_strand_id
1 'polypeptide(L)'
;PASYNWYPYAKNLGKAPTEPNTPSSILAEKERVPELDPYAVIFPYIRMGRSLGGFVLNKTKGKFGPFEDQMFLGDYTQSIVVRATTEQVNGVWQGACYPFREGLSTGILNVQFTPQGRLLCGGTNRGWPVRGLKAYALERLEWTGRMPFEIEEVTITPKGFKIAFTKPVDQATGNDPASYLVSTFTHKYHRGYGGPEIDQTTPKVTSATLAKDGLSAVIKLGTLKKGHVHEFDLAALRSTDGGELLHRHAYYTVNEVPK
;
A
#
# COMPACT_ATOMS: atom_id res chain seq x y z
N PRO A 1 -4.12 -10.76 5.84
CA PRO A 1 -2.68 -10.84 6.11
C PRO A 1 -2.01 -11.79 5.14
N ALA A 2 -0.85 -11.37 4.61
CA ALA A 2 -0.20 -12.03 3.51
C ALA A 2 0.14 -13.51 3.75
N SER A 3 0.64 -13.85 4.92
CA SER A 3 1.09 -15.20 5.25
C SER A 3 -0.02 -16.24 5.45
N TYR A 4 -1.21 -15.78 5.80
CA TYR A 4 -2.31 -16.66 6.19
C TYR A 4 -2.86 -17.51 5.02
N ASN A 5 -2.97 -16.94 3.83
CA ASN A 5 -3.64 -17.60 2.72
C ASN A 5 -2.77 -18.66 2.03
N TRP A 6 -1.45 -18.49 2.03
CA TRP A 6 -0.55 -19.44 1.39
C TRP A 6 -0.42 -20.74 2.16
N TYR A 7 -0.40 -20.68 3.49
CA TYR A 7 -0.24 -21.88 4.30
C TYR A 7 -1.31 -22.95 4.06
N PRO A 8 -2.62 -22.65 4.08
CA PRO A 8 -3.66 -23.63 3.77
C PRO A 8 -3.53 -24.20 2.35
N TYR A 9 -3.23 -23.36 1.37
CA TYR A 9 -3.07 -23.79 -0.02
C TYR A 9 -1.87 -24.73 -0.18
N ALA A 10 -0.71 -24.36 0.31
CA ALA A 10 0.49 -25.17 0.29
C ALA A 10 0.29 -26.51 1.02
N LYS A 11 -0.45 -26.52 2.14
CA LYS A 11 -0.83 -27.72 2.86
C LYS A 11 -1.67 -28.66 1.99
N ASN A 12 -2.66 -28.14 1.27
CA ASN A 12 -3.51 -28.94 0.39
C ASN A 12 -2.73 -29.57 -0.77
N LEU A 13 -1.64 -28.94 -1.20
CA LEU A 13 -0.71 -29.51 -2.17
C LEU A 13 0.31 -30.48 -1.57
N GLY A 14 0.24 -30.77 -0.27
CA GLY A 14 1.25 -31.57 0.44
C GLY A 14 2.59 -30.88 0.62
N LYS A 15 2.67 -29.57 0.38
CA LYS A 15 3.91 -28.77 0.37
C LYS A 15 4.05 -27.79 1.54
N ALA A 16 3.10 -27.83 2.50
CA ALA A 16 3.18 -26.96 3.67
C ALA A 16 4.47 -27.24 4.48
N PRO A 17 5.07 -26.19 5.11
CA PRO A 17 6.22 -26.40 5.98
C PRO A 17 5.84 -27.32 7.13
N THR A 18 6.73 -28.22 7.53
CA THR A 18 6.57 -29.07 8.72
C THR A 18 6.63 -28.21 9.99
N GLU A 19 7.45 -27.18 9.96
CA GLU A 19 7.60 -26.20 11.03
C GLU A 19 6.80 -24.92 10.72
N PRO A 20 5.55 -24.79 11.20
CA PRO A 20 4.65 -23.71 10.80
C PRO A 20 5.10 -22.30 11.24
N ASN A 21 6.08 -22.21 12.10
CA ASN A 21 6.62 -20.95 12.61
C ASN A 21 8.04 -20.65 12.12
N THR A 22 8.53 -21.38 11.12
CA THR A 22 9.83 -21.10 10.52
C THR A 22 9.83 -19.72 9.89
N PRO A 23 10.79 -18.84 10.22
CA PRO A 23 10.91 -17.54 9.57
C PRO A 23 11.27 -17.74 8.11
N SER A 24 10.34 -17.46 7.20
CA SER A 24 10.60 -17.43 5.76
C SER A 24 9.82 -16.30 5.14
N SER A 25 10.38 -15.71 4.10
CA SER A 25 9.65 -14.76 3.28
C SER A 25 8.72 -15.49 2.31
N ILE A 26 7.73 -14.79 1.79
CA ILE A 26 6.82 -15.31 0.76
C ILE A 26 7.59 -15.75 -0.49
N LEU A 27 8.66 -15.06 -0.87
CA LEU A 27 9.47 -15.46 -2.03
C LEU A 27 10.24 -16.76 -1.78
N ALA A 28 10.76 -16.98 -0.56
CA ALA A 28 11.38 -18.26 -0.20
C ALA A 28 10.37 -19.40 -0.23
N GLU A 29 9.13 -19.15 0.19
CA GLU A 29 8.05 -20.14 0.07
C GLU A 29 7.66 -20.42 -1.40
N LYS A 30 7.72 -19.42 -2.29
CA LYS A 30 7.49 -19.62 -3.72
C LYS A 30 8.54 -20.53 -4.36
N GLU A 31 9.80 -20.44 -3.96
CA GLU A 31 10.85 -21.37 -4.43
C GLU A 31 10.49 -22.84 -4.11
N ARG A 32 9.92 -23.06 -2.93
CA ARG A 32 9.48 -24.40 -2.49
C ARG A 32 8.14 -24.81 -3.09
N VAL A 33 7.25 -23.85 -3.37
CA VAL A 33 5.89 -24.06 -3.92
C VAL A 33 5.71 -23.16 -5.15
N PRO A 34 6.26 -23.54 -6.31
CA PRO A 34 6.28 -22.69 -7.52
C PRO A 34 4.89 -22.32 -8.04
N GLU A 35 3.87 -23.09 -7.70
CA GLU A 35 2.47 -22.84 -8.09
C GLU A 35 1.87 -21.63 -7.39
N LEU A 36 2.51 -21.09 -6.34
CA LEU A 36 2.04 -19.92 -5.61
C LEU A 36 2.63 -18.66 -6.20
N ASP A 37 1.79 -17.69 -6.55
CA ASP A 37 2.23 -16.36 -6.94
C ASP A 37 2.47 -15.46 -5.71
N PRO A 38 3.48 -14.57 -5.75
CA PRO A 38 3.67 -13.60 -4.69
C PRO A 38 2.50 -12.61 -4.68
N TYR A 39 2.24 -12.03 -3.51
CA TYR A 39 1.23 -10.98 -3.39
C TYR A 39 1.65 -9.74 -4.18
N ALA A 40 0.76 -9.22 -5.02
CA ALA A 40 1.02 -7.99 -5.74
C ALA A 40 1.20 -6.80 -4.78
N VAL A 41 0.37 -6.71 -3.75
CA VAL A 41 0.46 -5.66 -2.72
C VAL A 41 0.30 -6.28 -1.34
N ILE A 42 1.30 -6.10 -0.50
CA ILE A 42 1.23 -6.40 0.93
C ILE A 42 0.76 -5.14 1.66
N PHE A 43 -0.38 -5.25 2.34
CA PHE A 43 -0.87 -4.23 3.25
C PHE A 43 -0.29 -4.50 4.64
N PRO A 44 0.62 -3.66 5.16
CA PRO A 44 1.25 -3.88 6.47
C PRO A 44 0.22 -4.10 7.56
N TYR A 45 0.38 -5.23 8.29
CA TYR A 45 -0.60 -5.70 9.27
C TYR A 45 -0.83 -4.65 10.36
N ILE A 46 -2.11 -4.36 10.66
CA ILE A 46 -2.59 -3.32 11.59
C ILE A 46 -2.38 -1.90 11.05
N ARG A 47 -1.28 -1.59 10.36
CA ARG A 47 -1.00 -0.23 9.87
C ARG A 47 -1.85 0.13 8.65
N MET A 48 -1.94 -0.77 7.67
CA MET A 48 -2.67 -0.53 6.42
C MET A 48 -3.85 -1.47 6.21
N GLY A 49 -3.97 -2.49 7.00
CA GLY A 49 -5.09 -3.42 6.95
C GLY A 49 -4.93 -4.56 7.93
N ARG A 50 -6.05 -5.10 8.37
CA ARG A 50 -6.12 -6.29 9.18
C ARG A 50 -7.08 -7.31 8.59
N SER A 51 -8.22 -6.84 8.08
CA SER A 51 -9.24 -7.66 7.44
C SER A 51 -9.80 -6.91 6.24
N LEU A 52 -9.00 -6.83 5.16
CA LEU A 52 -9.43 -6.20 3.92
C LEU A 52 -10.65 -6.93 3.36
N GLY A 53 -11.67 -6.16 3.05
CA GLY A 53 -12.92 -6.60 2.46
C GLY A 53 -12.97 -6.38 0.95
N GLY A 54 -14.12 -5.92 0.45
CA GLY A 54 -14.30 -5.62 -0.96
C GLY A 54 -13.44 -4.46 -1.45
N PHE A 55 -13.16 -4.45 -2.75
CA PHE A 55 -12.45 -3.37 -3.41
C PHE A 55 -13.20 -2.92 -4.66
N VAL A 56 -12.92 -1.68 -5.09
CA VAL A 56 -13.44 -1.11 -6.33
C VAL A 56 -12.34 -0.29 -7.02
N LEU A 57 -12.29 -0.38 -8.36
CA LEU A 57 -11.41 0.45 -9.17
C LEU A 57 -12.07 1.80 -9.43
N ASN A 58 -11.34 2.89 -9.22
CA ASN A 58 -11.83 4.23 -9.53
C ASN A 58 -11.82 4.46 -11.05
N LYS A 59 -12.99 4.45 -11.65
CA LYS A 59 -13.26 4.78 -13.07
C LYS A 59 -14.24 5.94 -13.18
N THR A 60 -14.14 6.89 -12.26
CA THR A 60 -15.10 8.00 -12.17
C THR A 60 -14.80 9.15 -13.12
N LYS A 61 -13.71 9.07 -13.90
CA LYS A 61 -13.26 10.11 -14.84
C LYS A 61 -13.03 11.45 -14.13
N GLY A 62 -12.27 11.39 -13.04
CA GLY A 62 -11.89 12.55 -12.21
C GLY A 62 -12.98 13.06 -11.25
N LYS A 63 -14.19 12.48 -11.23
CA LYS A 63 -15.26 12.93 -10.32
C LYS A 63 -14.97 12.66 -8.84
N PHE A 64 -14.05 11.73 -8.54
CA PHE A 64 -13.59 11.42 -7.18
C PHE A 64 -12.16 11.92 -6.89
N GLY A 65 -11.72 12.95 -7.61
CA GLY A 65 -10.41 13.56 -7.42
C GLY A 65 -9.30 12.91 -8.24
N PRO A 66 -8.03 13.06 -7.81
CA PRO A 66 -6.87 12.76 -8.65
C PRO A 66 -6.49 11.28 -8.76
N PHE A 67 -7.22 10.37 -8.09
CA PHE A 67 -6.84 8.95 -7.95
C PHE A 67 -7.56 8.04 -8.96
N GLU A 68 -7.62 8.47 -10.24
CA GLU A 68 -8.19 7.66 -11.31
C GLU A 68 -7.35 6.38 -11.50
N ASP A 69 -8.00 5.28 -11.88
CA ASP A 69 -7.41 3.96 -12.08
C ASP A 69 -6.77 3.31 -10.85
N GLN A 70 -6.97 3.88 -9.66
CA GLN A 70 -6.53 3.27 -8.41
C GLN A 70 -7.61 2.42 -7.76
N MET A 71 -7.19 1.39 -7.05
CA MET A 71 -8.09 0.56 -6.24
C MET A 71 -8.38 1.21 -4.89
N PHE A 72 -9.64 1.18 -4.47
CA PHE A 72 -10.07 1.55 -3.12
C PHE A 72 -10.56 0.30 -2.41
N LEU A 73 -10.05 0.05 -1.20
CA LEU A 73 -10.34 -1.15 -0.42
C LEU A 73 -10.84 -0.75 0.96
N GLY A 74 -11.92 -1.40 1.42
CA GLY A 74 -12.36 -1.28 2.80
C GLY A 74 -11.62 -2.24 3.72
N ASP A 75 -11.33 -1.83 4.96
CA ASP A 75 -10.89 -2.75 6.01
C ASP A 75 -11.95 -2.86 7.10
N TYR A 76 -12.31 -4.11 7.40
CA TYR A 76 -13.34 -4.41 8.38
C TYR A 76 -12.87 -4.05 9.80
N THR A 77 -11.73 -4.56 10.22
CA THR A 77 -11.28 -4.41 11.61
C THR A 77 -10.86 -2.98 11.94
N GLN A 78 -10.16 -2.32 11.03
CA GLN A 78 -9.64 -0.96 11.23
C GLN A 78 -10.68 0.13 10.97
N SER A 79 -11.80 -0.20 10.28
CA SER A 79 -12.84 0.77 9.88
C SER A 79 -12.24 1.91 9.05
N ILE A 80 -11.46 1.55 8.04
CA ILE A 80 -10.74 2.47 7.16
C ILE A 80 -11.00 2.13 5.69
N VAL A 81 -10.70 3.08 4.82
CA VAL A 81 -10.52 2.87 3.39
C VAL A 81 -9.07 3.20 3.03
N VAL A 82 -8.42 2.32 2.29
CA VAL A 82 -7.07 2.48 1.77
C VAL A 82 -7.07 2.50 0.25
N ARG A 83 -6.02 3.03 -0.38
CA ARG A 83 -5.81 3.00 -1.83
C ARG A 83 -4.69 2.02 -2.18
N ALA A 84 -4.72 1.52 -3.41
CA ALA A 84 -3.60 0.74 -3.95
C ALA A 84 -3.44 0.98 -5.46
N THR A 85 -2.18 0.90 -5.89
CA THR A 85 -1.78 0.86 -7.31
C THR A 85 -1.00 -0.41 -7.58
N THR A 86 -1.03 -0.88 -8.83
CA THR A 86 -0.25 -2.06 -9.25
C THR A 86 0.42 -1.80 -10.58
N GLU A 87 1.60 -2.38 -10.75
CA GLU A 87 2.32 -2.44 -12.02
C GLU A 87 2.84 -3.85 -12.28
N GLN A 88 3.19 -4.14 -13.52
CA GLN A 88 3.79 -5.41 -13.90
C GLN A 88 5.27 -5.22 -14.24
N VAL A 89 6.14 -5.93 -13.53
CA VAL A 89 7.59 -5.90 -13.74
C VAL A 89 8.07 -7.30 -14.06
N ASN A 90 8.74 -7.47 -15.20
CA ASN A 90 9.19 -8.77 -15.68
C ASN A 90 8.09 -9.85 -15.68
N GLY A 91 6.83 -9.46 -15.95
CA GLY A 91 5.69 -10.37 -15.96
C GLY A 91 5.08 -10.65 -14.57
N VAL A 92 5.62 -10.08 -13.49
CA VAL A 92 5.12 -10.27 -12.11
C VAL A 92 4.40 -9.00 -11.63
N TRP A 93 3.21 -9.18 -11.07
CA TRP A 93 2.45 -8.08 -10.46
C TRP A 93 3.03 -7.66 -9.12
N GLN A 94 3.13 -6.37 -8.92
CA GLN A 94 3.56 -5.72 -7.68
C GLN A 94 2.97 -4.32 -7.60
N GLY A 95 3.19 -3.61 -6.48
CA GLY A 95 2.66 -2.25 -6.36
C GLY A 95 2.66 -1.72 -4.94
N ALA A 96 1.96 -0.62 -4.74
CA ALA A 96 1.93 0.10 -3.48
C ALA A 96 0.53 0.22 -2.89
N CYS A 97 0.47 0.39 -1.56
CA CYS A 97 -0.73 0.85 -0.87
C CYS A 97 -0.46 2.14 -0.09
N TYR A 98 -1.54 2.90 0.08
CA TYR A 98 -1.53 4.24 0.66
C TYR A 98 -2.67 4.41 1.64
N PRO A 99 -2.49 5.14 2.76
CA PRO A 99 -3.60 5.60 3.58
C PRO A 99 -4.58 6.42 2.73
N PHE A 100 -5.85 6.41 3.12
CA PHE A 100 -6.85 7.26 2.46
C PHE A 100 -7.83 7.88 3.43
N ARG A 101 -8.67 7.08 4.12
CA ARG A 101 -9.62 7.61 5.11
C ARG A 101 -9.73 6.69 6.30
N GLU A 102 -9.69 7.29 7.47
CA GLU A 102 -9.90 6.65 8.77
C GLU A 102 -11.16 7.19 9.45
N GLY A 103 -11.56 6.52 10.54
CA GLY A 103 -12.65 6.98 11.40
C GLY A 103 -14.05 6.70 10.85
N LEU A 104 -14.19 5.72 9.96
CA LEU A 104 -15.51 5.24 9.55
C LEU A 104 -16.24 4.59 10.72
N SER A 105 -17.55 4.71 10.75
CA SER A 105 -18.36 4.43 11.94
C SER A 105 -18.53 2.94 12.23
N THR A 106 -18.20 2.06 11.28
CA THR A 106 -18.25 0.60 11.42
C THR A 106 -17.17 -0.08 10.60
N GLY A 107 -17.03 -1.39 10.72
CA GLY A 107 -16.11 -2.17 9.87
C GLY A 107 -16.58 -2.18 8.42
N ILE A 108 -15.68 -1.90 7.47
CA ILE A 108 -16.05 -1.76 6.06
C ILE A 108 -15.85 -3.10 5.34
N LEU A 109 -16.96 -3.65 4.83
CA LEU A 109 -16.99 -4.89 4.05
C LEU A 109 -16.99 -4.65 2.55
N ASN A 110 -17.71 -3.62 2.10
CA ASN A 110 -17.86 -3.29 0.69
C ASN A 110 -17.67 -1.80 0.45
N VAL A 111 -17.09 -1.52 -0.70
CA VAL A 111 -16.93 -0.17 -1.26
C VAL A 111 -17.41 -0.17 -2.71
N GLN A 112 -18.11 0.89 -3.13
CA GLN A 112 -18.67 0.99 -4.46
C GLN A 112 -18.77 2.44 -4.92
N PHE A 113 -18.31 2.75 -6.13
CA PHE A 113 -18.55 4.06 -6.74
C PHE A 113 -19.96 4.18 -7.30
N THR A 114 -20.59 5.33 -7.07
CA THR A 114 -21.81 5.71 -7.77
C THR A 114 -21.48 6.33 -9.13
N PRO A 115 -22.44 6.41 -10.07
CA PRO A 115 -22.26 7.11 -11.35
C PRO A 115 -21.89 8.61 -11.20
N GLN A 116 -22.21 9.21 -10.03
CA GLN A 116 -21.88 10.59 -9.71
C GLN A 116 -20.46 10.75 -9.16
N GLY A 117 -19.70 9.66 -9.00
CA GLY A 117 -18.34 9.68 -8.49
C GLY A 117 -18.24 9.76 -6.96
N ARG A 118 -19.23 9.26 -6.24
CA ARG A 118 -19.22 9.14 -4.77
C ARG A 118 -18.80 7.73 -4.38
N LEU A 119 -17.95 7.58 -3.38
CA LEU A 119 -17.59 6.27 -2.85
C LEU A 119 -18.52 5.92 -1.68
N LEU A 120 -19.34 4.89 -1.85
CA LEU A 120 -20.15 4.31 -0.80
C LEU A 120 -19.33 3.26 -0.04
N CYS A 121 -19.38 3.33 1.30
CA CYS A 121 -18.67 2.43 2.20
C CYS A 121 -19.71 1.79 3.12
N GLY A 122 -19.94 0.49 2.95
CA GLY A 122 -20.94 -0.27 3.69
C GLY A 122 -20.32 -1.34 4.57
N GLY A 123 -20.89 -1.55 5.76
CA GLY A 123 -20.38 -2.57 6.65
C GLY A 123 -21.13 -2.75 7.96
N THR A 124 -20.49 -3.49 8.86
CA THR A 124 -21.08 -3.91 10.16
C THR A 124 -19.95 -4.17 11.18
N ASN A 125 -20.33 -4.25 12.45
CA ASN A 125 -19.42 -4.73 13.52
C ASN A 125 -19.78 -6.16 13.98
N ARG A 126 -20.63 -6.88 13.25
CA ARG A 126 -21.06 -8.22 13.63
C ARG A 126 -19.96 -9.26 13.39
N GLY A 127 -19.78 -10.15 14.33
CA GLY A 127 -18.95 -11.36 14.21
C GLY A 127 -17.48 -11.16 14.50
N TRP A 128 -16.96 -9.94 14.46
CA TRP A 128 -15.55 -9.66 14.74
C TRP A 128 -15.36 -8.24 15.29
N PRO A 129 -14.43 -8.01 16.22
CA PRO A 129 -14.16 -6.67 16.73
C PRO A 129 -13.71 -5.70 15.65
N VAL A 130 -14.29 -4.49 15.64
CA VAL A 130 -13.94 -3.40 14.74
C VAL A 130 -13.70 -2.11 15.54
N ARG A 131 -12.97 -1.15 14.96
CA ARG A 131 -12.73 0.15 15.60
C ARG A 131 -13.99 1.04 15.61
N GLY A 132 -14.80 0.96 14.56
CA GLY A 132 -16.05 1.70 14.46
C GLY A 132 -17.11 1.15 15.42
N LEU A 133 -17.88 2.04 16.06
CA LEU A 133 -18.76 1.68 17.17
C LEU A 133 -20.19 1.31 16.73
N LYS A 134 -20.58 1.66 15.49
CA LYS A 134 -21.95 1.37 15.01
C LYS A 134 -22.09 -0.08 14.58
N ALA A 135 -23.24 -0.67 14.90
CA ALA A 135 -23.57 -2.05 14.53
C ALA A 135 -23.57 -2.28 13.02
N TYR A 136 -23.98 -1.27 12.26
CA TYR A 136 -23.97 -1.23 10.80
C TYR A 136 -23.98 0.24 10.34
N ALA A 137 -23.45 0.50 9.16
CA ALA A 137 -23.52 1.80 8.52
C ALA A 137 -23.37 1.68 6.99
N LEU A 138 -23.95 2.67 6.32
CA LEU A 138 -23.64 3.02 4.94
C LEU A 138 -23.19 4.47 4.94
N GLU A 139 -21.92 4.70 4.63
CA GLU A 139 -21.31 6.02 4.62
C GLU A 139 -20.92 6.39 3.20
N ARG A 140 -20.78 7.68 2.95
CA ARG A 140 -20.46 8.23 1.64
C ARG A 140 -19.27 9.16 1.74
N LEU A 141 -18.25 8.89 0.93
CA LEU A 141 -17.13 9.80 0.73
C LEU A 141 -17.33 10.56 -0.58
N GLU A 142 -17.15 11.87 -0.53
CA GLU A 142 -17.25 12.77 -1.68
C GLU A 142 -15.99 13.61 -1.81
N TRP A 143 -15.57 13.83 -3.04
CA TRP A 143 -14.50 14.78 -3.28
C TRP A 143 -14.99 16.21 -3.13
N THR A 144 -14.27 17.00 -2.34
CA THR A 144 -14.63 18.40 -2.05
C THR A 144 -14.24 19.37 -3.17
N GLY A 145 -13.57 18.92 -4.22
CA GLY A 145 -13.02 19.76 -5.27
C GLY A 145 -11.66 20.41 -4.89
N ARG A 146 -11.19 20.21 -3.67
CA ARG A 146 -9.87 20.72 -3.24
C ARG A 146 -8.79 19.69 -3.48
N MET A 147 -7.79 20.01 -4.30
CA MET A 147 -6.65 19.14 -4.54
C MET A 147 -5.81 19.03 -3.26
N PRO A 148 -5.70 17.84 -2.62
CA PRO A 148 -4.77 17.64 -1.51
C PRO A 148 -3.33 17.62 -2.03
N PHE A 149 -2.34 17.85 -1.18
CA PHE A 149 -0.97 17.43 -1.46
C PHE A 149 -0.81 16.00 -0.96
N GLU A 150 -0.61 15.07 -1.88
CA GLU A 150 -0.61 13.62 -1.63
C GLU A 150 0.45 12.90 -2.46
N ILE A 151 0.88 11.75 -1.97
CA ILE A 151 1.54 10.75 -2.81
C ILE A 151 0.48 10.19 -3.75
N GLU A 152 0.59 10.45 -5.04
CA GLU A 152 -0.35 9.92 -6.03
C GLU A 152 -0.05 8.46 -6.34
N GLU A 153 1.20 8.16 -6.68
CA GLU A 153 1.65 6.83 -7.06
C GLU A 153 3.14 6.62 -6.75
N VAL A 154 3.52 5.40 -6.45
CA VAL A 154 4.91 4.95 -6.37
C VAL A 154 5.10 3.82 -7.37
N THR A 155 6.09 3.95 -8.26
CA THR A 155 6.51 2.92 -9.21
C THR A 155 7.99 2.60 -9.03
N ILE A 156 8.39 1.36 -9.35
CA ILE A 156 9.78 0.94 -9.20
C ILE A 156 10.62 1.33 -10.42
N THR A 157 11.90 1.62 -10.19
CA THR A 157 12.92 1.81 -11.21
C THR A 157 14.09 0.83 -10.98
N PRO A 158 15.03 0.64 -11.91
CA PRO A 158 16.16 -0.28 -11.71
C PRO A 158 17.02 -0.03 -10.46
N LYS A 159 17.00 1.20 -9.94
CA LYS A 159 17.84 1.59 -8.79
C LYS A 159 17.08 2.26 -7.64
N GLY A 160 15.76 2.22 -7.65
CA GLY A 160 14.96 2.88 -6.63
C GLY A 160 13.51 3.03 -7.05
N PHE A 161 12.94 4.23 -6.86
CA PHE A 161 11.52 4.47 -7.11
C PHE A 161 11.29 5.84 -7.76
N LYS A 162 10.23 5.90 -8.56
CA LYS A 162 9.61 7.16 -8.96
C LYS A 162 8.36 7.35 -8.10
N ILE A 163 8.24 8.53 -7.49
CA ILE A 163 7.12 8.93 -6.65
C ILE A 163 6.42 10.09 -7.34
N ALA A 164 5.14 9.90 -7.68
CA ALA A 164 4.28 10.94 -8.24
C ALA A 164 3.47 11.63 -7.13
N PHE A 165 3.18 12.91 -7.31
CA PHE A 165 2.47 13.75 -6.36
C PHE A 165 1.31 14.47 -7.03
N THR A 166 0.26 14.74 -6.27
CA THR A 166 -0.94 15.45 -6.75
C THR A 166 -0.77 16.97 -6.87
N LYS A 167 0.29 17.52 -6.26
CA LYS A 167 0.71 18.93 -6.35
C LYS A 167 2.22 19.02 -6.54
N PRO A 168 2.72 20.12 -7.14
CA PRO A 168 4.16 20.32 -7.28
C PRO A 168 4.85 20.40 -5.91
N VAL A 169 5.96 19.67 -5.80
CA VAL A 169 6.86 19.67 -4.64
C VAL A 169 7.82 20.85 -4.73
N ASP A 170 8.14 21.43 -3.60
CA ASP A 170 9.17 22.47 -3.47
C ASP A 170 10.55 21.93 -3.87
N GLN A 171 11.34 22.75 -4.60
CA GLN A 171 12.63 22.34 -5.17
C GLN A 171 13.66 21.97 -4.10
N ALA A 172 13.67 22.68 -2.97
CA ALA A 172 14.66 22.44 -1.91
C ALA A 172 14.39 21.08 -1.23
N THR A 173 13.14 20.83 -0.84
CA THR A 173 12.76 19.57 -0.19
C THR A 173 12.71 18.40 -1.17
N GLY A 174 12.28 18.61 -2.42
CA GLY A 174 12.14 17.57 -3.42
C GLY A 174 13.46 17.02 -3.96
N ASN A 175 14.53 17.81 -4.00
CA ASN A 175 15.86 17.37 -4.43
C ASN A 175 16.77 16.94 -3.27
N ASP A 176 16.32 17.06 -2.02
CA ASP A 176 17.09 16.61 -0.86
C ASP A 176 16.84 15.12 -0.58
N PRO A 177 17.84 14.24 -0.71
CA PRO A 177 17.70 12.81 -0.36
C PRO A 177 17.26 12.58 1.08
N ALA A 178 17.56 13.50 2.01
CA ALA A 178 17.16 13.39 3.41
C ALA A 178 15.66 13.57 3.63
N SER A 179 14.94 14.14 2.65
CA SER A 179 13.47 14.24 2.69
C SER A 179 12.75 12.93 2.45
N TYR A 180 13.46 11.87 2.04
CA TYR A 180 12.91 10.56 1.70
C TYR A 180 13.45 9.50 2.66
N LEU A 181 12.71 9.21 3.72
CA LEU A 181 13.09 8.12 4.60
C LEU A 181 12.50 6.81 4.05
N VAL A 182 13.34 5.80 3.91
CA VAL A 182 12.93 4.48 3.44
C VAL A 182 13.34 3.42 4.43
N SER A 183 12.42 2.57 4.83
CA SER A 183 12.68 1.34 5.56
C SER A 183 12.16 0.14 4.79
N THR A 184 12.70 -1.05 5.05
CA THR A 184 12.22 -2.28 4.43
C THR A 184 11.95 -3.33 5.47
N PHE A 185 10.97 -4.17 5.23
CA PHE A 185 10.65 -5.33 6.04
C PHE A 185 9.91 -6.37 5.20
N THR A 186 9.82 -7.59 5.69
CA THR A 186 8.90 -8.61 5.22
C THR A 186 8.06 -9.12 6.38
N HIS A 187 7.06 -9.94 6.08
CA HIS A 187 6.25 -10.57 7.11
C HIS A 187 6.65 -12.03 7.27
N LYS A 188 6.64 -12.50 8.52
CA LYS A 188 6.86 -13.90 8.80
C LYS A 188 5.75 -14.74 8.14
N TYR A 189 6.14 -15.71 7.32
CA TYR A 189 5.22 -16.70 6.78
C TYR A 189 4.93 -17.77 7.82
N HIS A 190 3.70 -17.89 8.26
CA HIS A 190 3.26 -18.89 9.23
C HIS A 190 1.74 -19.08 9.15
N ARG A 191 1.22 -20.11 9.84
CA ARG A 191 -0.21 -20.44 9.81
C ARG A 191 -1.11 -19.49 10.61
N GLY A 192 -0.55 -18.67 11.50
CA GLY A 192 -1.29 -17.74 12.33
C GLY A 192 -1.86 -16.57 11.54
N TYR A 193 -2.91 -15.93 12.05
CA TYR A 193 -3.51 -14.75 11.45
C TYR A 193 -2.62 -13.53 11.69
N GLY A 194 -2.27 -12.83 10.59
CA GLY A 194 -1.29 -11.75 10.62
C GLY A 194 0.14 -12.28 10.80
N GLY A 195 1.11 -11.44 10.64
CA GLY A 195 2.51 -11.80 10.84
C GLY A 195 3.31 -10.62 11.34
N PRO A 196 4.27 -10.84 12.27
CA PRO A 196 5.19 -9.79 12.65
C PRO A 196 6.04 -9.36 11.46
N GLU A 197 6.42 -8.09 11.47
CA GLU A 197 7.44 -7.58 10.56
C GLU A 197 8.80 -8.12 10.98
N ILE A 198 9.53 -8.67 10.02
CA ILE A 198 10.87 -9.25 10.21
C ILE A 198 11.83 -8.74 9.15
N ASP A 199 13.13 -8.94 9.35
CA ASP A 199 14.19 -8.61 8.41
C ASP A 199 14.16 -7.11 8.01
N GLN A 200 14.01 -6.26 9.04
CA GLN A 200 13.94 -4.82 8.87
C GLN A 200 15.31 -4.24 8.55
N THR A 201 15.36 -3.36 7.53
CA THR A 201 16.54 -2.58 7.18
C THR A 201 16.16 -1.16 6.79
N THR A 202 17.15 -0.26 6.78
CA THR A 202 16.97 1.14 6.39
C THR A 202 17.95 1.48 5.27
N PRO A 203 17.60 1.20 4.00
CA PRO A 203 18.46 1.50 2.87
C PRO A 203 18.62 3.02 2.72
N LYS A 204 19.88 3.45 2.51
CA LYS A 204 20.17 4.86 2.31
C LYS A 204 19.62 5.34 0.97
N VAL A 205 18.90 6.46 0.97
CA VAL A 205 18.59 7.21 -0.25
C VAL A 205 19.86 7.94 -0.69
N THR A 206 20.39 7.57 -1.85
CA THR A 206 21.66 8.07 -2.35
C THR A 206 21.53 9.28 -3.26
N SER A 207 20.36 9.46 -3.87
CA SER A 207 20.00 10.66 -4.64
C SER A 207 18.50 10.83 -4.71
N ALA A 208 18.06 12.06 -4.85
CA ALA A 208 16.70 12.45 -5.21
C ALA A 208 16.78 13.45 -6.37
N THR A 209 15.90 13.30 -7.35
CA THR A 209 15.82 14.20 -8.51
C THR A 209 14.36 14.51 -8.78
N LEU A 210 13.99 15.77 -8.56
CA LEU A 210 12.65 16.27 -8.82
C LEU A 210 12.49 16.56 -10.31
N ALA A 211 11.35 16.19 -10.90
CA ALA A 211 10.99 16.57 -12.26
C ALA A 211 10.79 18.10 -12.38
N LYS A 212 10.92 18.65 -13.59
CA LYS A 212 10.82 20.11 -13.82
C LYS A 212 9.48 20.70 -13.42
N ASP A 213 8.41 19.92 -13.55
CA ASP A 213 7.04 20.31 -13.18
C ASP A 213 6.76 20.15 -11.67
N GLY A 214 7.70 19.57 -10.92
CA GLY A 214 7.56 19.29 -9.51
C GLY A 214 6.61 18.14 -9.16
N LEU A 215 5.97 17.50 -10.15
CA LEU A 215 4.94 16.49 -9.92
C LEU A 215 5.47 15.08 -9.71
N SER A 216 6.76 14.86 -9.86
CA SER A 216 7.36 13.56 -9.51
C SER A 216 8.82 13.68 -9.11
N ALA A 217 9.27 12.77 -8.25
CA ALA A 217 10.67 12.62 -7.89
C ALA A 217 11.16 11.20 -8.17
N VAL A 218 12.38 11.08 -8.65
CA VAL A 218 13.09 9.79 -8.76
C VAL A 218 14.12 9.71 -7.65
N ILE A 219 13.99 8.72 -6.78
CA ILE A 219 14.96 8.44 -5.73
C ILE A 219 15.76 7.18 -6.05
N LYS A 220 17.04 7.18 -5.70
CA LYS A 220 17.90 5.99 -5.80
C LYS A 220 18.23 5.48 -4.40
N LEU A 221 18.19 4.17 -4.24
CA LEU A 221 18.53 3.49 -3.02
C LEU A 221 19.89 2.78 -3.16
N GLY A 222 20.60 2.65 -2.06
CA GLY A 222 21.81 1.82 -2.02
C GLY A 222 21.50 0.34 -2.26
N THR A 223 20.31 -0.13 -1.86
CA THR A 223 19.87 -1.53 -2.04
C THR A 223 18.37 -1.59 -2.22
N LEU A 224 17.91 -2.36 -3.21
CA LEU A 224 16.53 -2.80 -3.38
C LEU A 224 16.42 -4.26 -2.93
N LYS A 225 15.43 -4.60 -2.11
CA LYS A 225 15.28 -5.92 -1.51
C LYS A 225 13.99 -6.59 -2.00
N LYS A 226 14.13 -7.64 -2.83
CA LYS A 226 12.98 -8.45 -3.28
C LYS A 226 12.31 -9.16 -2.10
N GLY A 227 11.00 -9.39 -2.19
CA GLY A 227 10.19 -10.03 -1.15
C GLY A 227 9.91 -9.13 0.06
N HIS A 228 10.21 -7.85 -0.05
CA HIS A 228 10.06 -6.87 1.02
C HIS A 228 9.10 -5.76 0.64
N VAL A 229 8.42 -5.26 1.65
CA VAL A 229 7.75 -3.96 1.59
C VAL A 229 8.81 -2.88 1.79
N HIS A 230 8.81 -1.89 0.91
CA HIS A 230 9.56 -0.64 1.09
C HIS A 230 8.57 0.41 1.58
N GLU A 231 8.74 0.81 2.83
CA GLU A 231 7.96 1.88 3.45
C GLU A 231 8.65 3.20 3.22
N PHE A 232 7.88 4.18 2.79
CA PHE A 232 8.31 5.57 2.63
C PHE A 232 7.70 6.41 3.74
N ASP A 233 8.53 7.24 4.38
CA ASP A 233 8.07 8.36 5.21
C ASP A 233 8.61 9.66 4.60
N LEU A 234 7.70 10.47 4.08
CA LEU A 234 7.99 11.69 3.32
C LEU A 234 7.59 12.96 4.09
N ALA A 235 7.68 12.91 5.41
CA ALA A 235 7.26 14.01 6.31
C ALA A 235 7.96 15.34 6.04
N ALA A 236 9.17 15.31 5.48
CA ALA A 236 9.95 16.53 5.20
C ALA A 236 9.56 17.23 3.90
N LEU A 237 8.85 16.55 2.98
CA LEU A 237 8.42 17.17 1.73
C LEU A 237 7.41 18.29 1.97
N ARG A 238 7.53 19.33 1.15
CA ARG A 238 6.56 20.44 1.11
C ARG A 238 6.11 20.67 -0.32
N SER A 239 4.86 21.04 -0.50
CA SER A 239 4.39 21.56 -1.80
C SER A 239 4.91 22.97 -2.03
N THR A 240 4.89 23.46 -3.26
CA THR A 240 5.33 24.82 -3.61
C THR A 240 4.56 25.92 -2.90
N ASP A 241 3.35 25.62 -2.40
CA ASP A 241 2.54 26.51 -1.56
C ASP A 241 2.79 26.31 -0.06
N GLY A 242 3.82 25.56 0.33
CA GLY A 242 4.24 25.31 1.71
C GLY A 242 3.42 24.22 2.44
N GLY A 243 2.49 23.57 1.77
CA GLY A 243 1.65 22.54 2.37
C GLY A 243 2.40 21.24 2.69
N GLU A 244 1.94 20.53 3.71
CA GLU A 244 2.42 19.19 4.06
C GLU A 244 1.62 18.11 3.32
N LEU A 245 2.23 16.92 3.13
CA LEU A 245 1.50 15.75 2.64
C LEU A 245 0.35 15.42 3.62
N LEU A 246 -0.85 15.24 3.08
CA LEU A 246 -2.01 14.81 3.89
C LEU A 246 -1.76 13.41 4.48
N HIS A 247 -1.18 12.50 3.67
CA HIS A 247 -0.67 11.22 4.12
C HIS A 247 0.78 11.08 3.64
N ARG A 248 1.71 11.01 4.58
CA ARG A 248 3.15 11.00 4.30
C ARG A 248 3.73 9.61 4.03
N HIS A 249 2.95 8.55 4.25
CA HIS A 249 3.41 7.17 4.12
C HIS A 249 2.89 6.51 2.85
N ALA A 250 3.76 5.68 2.26
CA ALA A 250 3.41 4.72 1.21
C ALA A 250 4.17 3.41 1.45
N TYR A 251 3.62 2.29 0.96
CA TYR A 251 4.18 0.95 1.20
C TYR A 251 4.21 0.18 -0.12
N TYR A 252 5.40 0.03 -0.71
CA TYR A 252 5.57 -0.64 -1.99
C TYR A 252 6.10 -2.06 -1.80
N THR A 253 5.42 -3.05 -2.34
CA THR A 253 5.83 -4.46 -2.36
C THR A 253 6.74 -4.72 -3.55
N VAL A 254 8.01 -5.10 -3.30
CA VAL A 254 8.98 -5.43 -4.36
C VAL A 254 9.04 -6.94 -4.54
N ASN A 255 8.48 -7.45 -5.63
CA ASN A 255 8.62 -8.84 -6.08
C ASN A 255 9.73 -8.97 -7.11
N GLU A 256 9.80 -8.01 -8.05
CA GLU A 256 10.78 -7.93 -9.11
C GLU A 256 11.41 -6.54 -9.20
N VAL A 257 12.64 -6.49 -9.71
CA VAL A 257 13.33 -5.23 -10.02
C VAL A 257 13.47 -5.15 -11.54
N PRO A 258 13.06 -4.05 -12.18
CA PRO A 258 13.20 -3.89 -13.63
C PRO A 258 14.69 -3.86 -14.02
N LYS A 259 14.97 -4.35 -15.23
CA LYS A 259 16.33 -4.38 -15.79
C LYS A 259 16.83 -3.00 -16.17
#